data_7e81572d868800264979819a4ddda6a9
#
_entry.id   7e81572d868800264979819a4ddda6a9
#
_cell.length_a   1.000
_cell.length_b   1.000
_cell.length_c   1.000
_cell.angle_alpha   90.00
_cell.angle_beta   90.00
_cell.angle_gamma   90.00
#
_symmetry.space_group_name_H-M   'P 1'
#
loop_
_entity.id
_entity.type
_entity.pdbx_description
1 polymer ?
#
loop_
_entity_poly.entity_id
_entity_poly.type
_entity_poly.pdbx_seq_one_letter_code
_entity_poly.pdbx_strand_id
1 'polypeptide(L)'
;MCTSQISDTLFDECQNGEKAWTSDEMKQAMTNYKKLFDDGVMQDGSLSSTSYSDGTTLFLAGQAGMMLLGSWWAQEYTGEDVSDAVANWDYDYFYLPAIEDGLSDSKAIGGVDFGYGITKNCKDPEAAWKAISSFAAGEGAQEIANDMNNHLSYPNIEPDTGVMVEREGLQSAVDEFNRSGKDIAAGLVNQRISEATIETAVQEAMQGLVGGTYSVDEAAQHIQDAQDAL
;
A
#
# COMPACT_ATOMS: atom_id res chain seq x y z
N MET A 1 -6.66 -3.47 -3.94
CA MET A 1 -7.92 -3.35 -3.18
C MET A 1 -9.09 -4.01 -3.90
N CYS A 2 -9.57 -3.48 -5.04
CA CYS A 2 -10.76 -4.04 -5.71
C CYS A 2 -10.59 -5.50 -6.17
N THR A 3 -9.38 -5.92 -6.53
CA THR A 3 -9.06 -7.32 -6.86
C THR A 3 -9.23 -8.25 -5.65
N SER A 4 -8.78 -7.82 -4.45
CA SER A 4 -8.88 -8.64 -3.23
C SER A 4 -10.30 -8.78 -2.70
N GLN A 5 -11.24 -7.95 -3.14
CA GLN A 5 -12.66 -8.12 -2.86
C GLN A 5 -13.27 -9.30 -3.62
N ILE A 6 -12.67 -9.67 -4.75
CA ILE A 6 -13.10 -10.77 -5.61
C ILE A 6 -12.36 -12.05 -5.26
N SER A 7 -11.02 -12.00 -5.24
CA SER A 7 -10.16 -13.12 -4.86
C SER A 7 -8.80 -12.61 -4.38
N ASP A 8 -8.25 -13.28 -3.37
CA ASP A 8 -6.93 -12.95 -2.80
C ASP A 8 -5.79 -13.20 -3.79
N THR A 9 -5.99 -14.09 -4.75
CA THR A 9 -4.97 -14.52 -5.74
C THR A 9 -5.16 -13.90 -7.11
N LEU A 10 -6.29 -13.21 -7.37
CA LEU A 10 -6.63 -12.72 -8.72
C LEU A 10 -5.50 -11.90 -9.36
N PHE A 11 -4.90 -11.01 -8.59
CA PHE A 11 -3.84 -10.13 -9.09
C PHE A 11 -2.57 -10.92 -9.43
N ASP A 12 -2.18 -11.85 -8.56
CA ASP A 12 -1.01 -12.71 -8.77
C ASP A 12 -1.20 -13.65 -9.96
N GLU A 13 -2.38 -14.24 -10.10
CA GLU A 13 -2.73 -15.09 -11.23
C GLU A 13 -2.59 -14.34 -12.56
N CYS A 14 -3.02 -13.07 -12.60
CA CYS A 14 -2.91 -12.27 -13.82
C CYS A 14 -1.44 -11.89 -14.12
N GLN A 15 -0.69 -11.39 -13.14
CA GLN A 15 0.70 -10.98 -13.38
C GLN A 15 1.62 -12.16 -13.71
N ASN A 16 1.29 -13.35 -13.25
CA ASN A 16 2.03 -14.57 -13.55
C ASN A 16 1.57 -15.24 -14.86
N GLY A 17 0.59 -14.68 -15.57
CA GLY A 17 0.04 -15.23 -16.80
C GLY A 17 -0.83 -16.48 -16.60
N GLU A 18 -1.22 -16.80 -15.37
CA GLU A 18 -2.09 -17.92 -15.04
C GLU A 18 -3.56 -17.61 -15.35
N LYS A 19 -3.93 -16.33 -15.31
CA LYS A 19 -5.23 -15.81 -15.69
C LYS A 19 -5.05 -14.57 -16.58
N ALA A 20 -5.96 -14.40 -17.54
CA ALA A 20 -5.90 -13.23 -18.42
C ALA A 20 -6.32 -11.94 -17.70
N TRP A 21 -5.65 -10.83 -17.99
CA TRP A 21 -6.06 -9.49 -17.56
C TRP A 21 -7.45 -9.10 -18.12
N THR A 22 -7.86 -9.75 -19.21
CA THR A 22 -9.18 -9.61 -19.83
C THR A 22 -10.25 -10.52 -19.22
N SER A 23 -9.96 -11.26 -18.14
CA SER A 23 -10.95 -12.09 -17.43
C SER A 23 -12.10 -11.25 -16.86
N ASP A 24 -13.27 -11.87 -16.70
CA ASP A 24 -14.46 -11.18 -16.19
C ASP A 24 -14.22 -10.66 -14.76
N GLU A 25 -13.50 -11.42 -13.93
CA GLU A 25 -13.17 -11.03 -12.56
C GLU A 25 -12.26 -9.79 -12.53
N MET A 26 -11.25 -9.72 -13.41
CA MET A 26 -10.38 -8.55 -13.47
C MET A 26 -11.13 -7.33 -14.01
N LYS A 27 -11.98 -7.51 -15.02
CA LYS A 27 -12.86 -6.45 -15.53
C LYS A 27 -13.84 -5.95 -14.47
N GLN A 28 -14.36 -6.83 -13.63
CA GLN A 28 -15.18 -6.43 -12.48
C GLN A 28 -14.36 -5.59 -11.49
N ALA A 29 -13.12 -5.99 -11.16
CA ALA A 29 -12.25 -5.21 -10.29
C ALA A 29 -11.96 -3.81 -10.86
N MET A 30 -11.72 -3.70 -12.17
CA MET A 30 -11.52 -2.42 -12.85
C MET A 30 -12.80 -1.56 -12.85
N THR A 31 -13.95 -2.18 -13.03
CA THR A 31 -15.25 -1.51 -12.95
C THR A 31 -15.48 -0.95 -11.55
N ASN A 32 -15.20 -1.74 -10.53
CA ASN A 32 -15.32 -1.32 -9.12
C ASN A 32 -14.35 -0.19 -8.78
N TYR A 33 -13.12 -0.24 -9.30
CA TYR A 33 -12.17 0.87 -9.15
C TYR A 33 -12.70 2.16 -9.79
N LYS A 34 -13.18 2.10 -11.03
CA LYS A 34 -13.77 3.24 -11.73
C LYS A 34 -14.96 3.82 -10.97
N LYS A 35 -15.78 2.96 -10.39
CA LYS A 35 -16.95 3.37 -9.60
C LYS A 35 -16.60 4.28 -8.43
N LEU A 36 -15.44 4.13 -7.79
CA LEU A 36 -14.97 5.04 -6.74
C LEU A 36 -14.83 6.49 -7.22
N PHE A 37 -14.48 6.67 -8.49
CA PHE A 37 -14.38 8.00 -9.11
C PHE A 37 -15.74 8.49 -9.60
N ASP A 38 -16.51 7.65 -10.26
CA ASP A 38 -17.83 8.00 -10.81
C ASP A 38 -18.82 8.38 -9.70
N ASP A 39 -18.72 7.75 -8.54
CA ASP A 39 -19.55 8.02 -7.35
C ASP A 39 -19.03 9.22 -6.51
N GLY A 40 -17.91 9.83 -6.92
CA GLY A 40 -17.35 11.00 -6.23
C GLY A 40 -16.68 10.66 -4.88
N VAL A 41 -16.23 9.44 -4.67
CA VAL A 41 -15.45 9.04 -3.48
C VAL A 41 -14.06 9.68 -3.54
N MET A 42 -13.48 9.77 -4.73
CA MET A 42 -12.18 10.42 -4.94
C MET A 42 -12.38 11.93 -5.17
N GLN A 43 -11.46 12.73 -4.61
CA GLN A 43 -11.52 14.19 -4.73
C GLN A 43 -11.38 14.66 -6.18
N ASP A 44 -11.97 15.81 -6.48
CA ASP A 44 -11.79 16.51 -7.75
C ASP A 44 -10.30 16.78 -8.00
N GLY A 45 -9.83 16.52 -9.22
CA GLY A 45 -8.44 16.74 -9.60
C GLY A 45 -7.48 15.63 -9.17
N SER A 46 -7.95 14.52 -8.61
CA SER A 46 -7.10 13.38 -8.20
C SER A 46 -6.20 12.84 -9.30
N LEU A 47 -6.66 12.87 -10.57
CA LEU A 47 -5.84 12.47 -11.73
C LEU A 47 -4.69 13.45 -12.05
N SER A 48 -4.75 14.66 -11.53
CA SER A 48 -3.71 15.68 -11.69
C SER A 48 -2.72 15.70 -10.52
N SER A 49 -2.99 14.92 -9.48
CA SER A 49 -2.06 14.77 -8.35
C SER A 49 -0.81 14.04 -8.81
N THR A 50 0.34 14.65 -8.57
CA THR A 50 1.63 14.13 -9.01
C THR A 50 2.49 13.65 -7.86
N SER A 51 2.03 13.86 -6.63
CA SER A 51 2.78 13.56 -5.41
C SER A 51 1.90 12.82 -4.40
N TYR A 52 2.47 11.84 -3.79
CA TYR A 52 1.91 11.15 -2.63
C TYR A 52 1.50 12.15 -1.52
N SER A 53 2.28 13.21 -1.31
CA SER A 53 2.02 14.23 -0.30
C SER A 53 0.81 15.12 -0.59
N ASP A 54 0.30 15.16 -1.83
CA ASP A 54 -0.87 15.98 -2.17
C ASP A 54 -2.12 15.49 -1.42
N GLY A 55 -2.34 14.18 -1.40
CA GLY A 55 -3.45 13.56 -0.67
C GLY A 55 -3.34 13.73 0.84
N THR A 56 -2.15 13.51 1.39
CA THR A 56 -1.90 13.66 2.83
C THR A 56 -2.07 15.11 3.29
N THR A 57 -1.65 16.08 2.47
CA THR A 57 -1.84 17.50 2.75
C THR A 57 -3.34 17.88 2.83
N LEU A 58 -4.17 17.37 1.91
CA LEU A 58 -5.61 17.62 1.93
C LEU A 58 -6.27 17.00 3.17
N PHE A 59 -5.86 15.78 3.52
CA PHE A 59 -6.37 15.11 4.71
C PHE A 59 -6.00 15.88 5.99
N LEU A 60 -4.74 16.24 6.17
CA LEU A 60 -4.26 16.99 7.33
C LEU A 60 -4.86 18.40 7.41
N ALA A 61 -5.21 19.00 6.28
CA ALA A 61 -5.92 20.28 6.24
C ALA A 61 -7.43 20.17 6.52
N GLY A 62 -7.96 18.97 6.77
CA GLY A 62 -9.39 18.73 6.98
C GLY A 62 -10.24 18.90 5.72
N GLN A 63 -9.61 18.86 4.54
CA GLN A 63 -10.30 18.99 3.24
C GLN A 63 -10.69 17.64 2.65
N ALA A 64 -10.15 16.55 3.17
CA ALA A 64 -10.55 15.17 2.86
C ALA A 64 -10.94 14.48 4.17
N GLY A 65 -12.08 13.81 4.19
CA GLY A 65 -12.55 13.05 5.35
C GLY A 65 -11.95 11.66 5.46
N MET A 66 -11.32 11.17 4.39
CA MET A 66 -10.69 9.85 4.33
C MET A 66 -9.43 9.92 3.47
N MET A 67 -8.51 9.03 3.74
CA MET A 67 -7.27 8.91 2.97
C MET A 67 -6.93 7.42 2.81
N LEU A 68 -6.54 7.01 1.62
CA LEU A 68 -6.02 5.68 1.38
C LEU A 68 -4.51 5.68 1.60
N LEU A 69 -4.05 4.89 2.56
CA LEU A 69 -2.66 4.89 2.94
C LEU A 69 -2.22 3.54 3.53
N GLY A 70 -0.93 3.36 3.70
CA GLY A 70 -0.37 2.19 4.38
C GLY A 70 -0.06 2.46 5.85
N SER A 71 0.16 1.39 6.61
CA SER A 71 0.43 1.43 8.05
C SER A 71 1.67 2.24 8.44
N TRP A 72 2.61 2.46 7.52
CA TRP A 72 3.78 3.33 7.76
C TRP A 72 3.43 4.77 8.08
N TRP A 73 2.19 5.19 7.79
CA TRP A 73 1.71 6.52 8.18
C TRP A 73 1.68 6.72 9.69
N ALA A 74 1.63 5.65 10.48
CA ALA A 74 1.66 5.73 11.94
C ALA A 74 2.87 6.54 12.46
N GLN A 75 4.00 6.52 11.75
CA GLN A 75 5.18 7.33 12.10
C GLN A 75 4.91 8.85 12.14
N GLU A 76 3.98 9.34 11.32
CA GLU A 76 3.64 10.78 11.28
C GLU A 76 2.97 11.25 12.58
N TYR A 77 2.41 10.32 13.36
CA TYR A 77 1.74 10.59 14.62
C TYR A 77 2.61 10.28 15.85
N THR A 78 3.67 9.51 15.66
CA THR A 78 4.45 8.96 16.76
C THR A 78 5.82 9.60 16.89
N GLY A 79 6.28 10.37 15.92
CA GLY A 79 7.54 11.12 15.94
C GLY A 79 7.61 12.15 17.07
N GLU A 80 8.78 12.52 17.52
CA GLU A 80 8.97 13.58 18.54
C GLU A 80 8.50 14.96 18.03
N ASP A 81 8.60 15.18 16.71
CA ASP A 81 8.29 16.43 16.01
C ASP A 81 6.89 16.39 15.35
N VAL A 82 5.91 15.76 15.99
CA VAL A 82 4.53 15.74 15.49
C VAL A 82 4.01 17.17 15.34
N SER A 83 3.57 17.53 14.14
CA SER A 83 3.02 18.85 13.88
C SER A 83 1.73 19.09 14.68
N ASP A 84 1.48 20.33 15.08
CA ASP A 84 0.24 20.71 15.78
C ASP A 84 -1.03 20.30 14.99
N ALA A 85 -0.92 20.21 13.67
CA ALA A 85 -2.01 19.76 12.80
C ALA A 85 -2.40 18.30 13.04
N VAL A 86 -1.45 17.46 13.44
CA VAL A 86 -1.64 16.02 13.65
C VAL A 86 -1.87 15.69 15.12
N ALA A 87 -1.26 16.44 16.03
CA ALA A 87 -1.22 16.15 17.46
C ALA A 87 -2.60 16.01 18.15
N ASN A 88 -3.65 16.59 17.55
CA ASN A 88 -5.01 16.60 18.09
C ASN A 88 -6.02 15.89 17.18
N TRP A 89 -5.57 15.08 16.23
CA TRP A 89 -6.45 14.37 15.33
C TRP A 89 -7.01 13.13 16.00
N ASP A 90 -8.32 13.00 15.95
CA ASP A 90 -9.08 11.80 16.29
C ASP A 90 -9.43 11.11 14.97
N TYR A 91 -8.75 10.00 14.65
CA TYR A 91 -8.93 9.24 13.42
C TYR A 91 -9.04 7.74 13.73
N ASP A 92 -9.67 7.04 12.84
CA ASP A 92 -9.77 5.58 12.85
C ASP A 92 -9.51 5.06 11.43
N TYR A 93 -9.40 3.76 11.28
CA TYR A 93 -9.09 3.14 10.00
C TYR A 93 -10.02 1.96 9.74
N PHE A 94 -10.22 1.70 8.46
CA PHE A 94 -11.04 0.58 7.99
C PHE A 94 -10.50 0.06 6.66
N TYR A 95 -10.83 -1.20 6.35
CA TYR A 95 -10.65 -1.71 5.00
C TYR A 95 -11.76 -1.19 4.10
N LEU A 96 -11.46 -1.00 2.82
CA LEU A 96 -12.49 -0.63 1.85
C LEU A 96 -13.60 -1.69 1.91
N PRO A 97 -14.83 -1.32 2.30
CA PRO A 97 -15.94 -2.25 2.37
C PRO A 97 -16.29 -2.76 0.97
N ALA A 98 -16.99 -3.88 0.91
CA ALA A 98 -17.46 -4.45 -0.34
C ALA A 98 -18.22 -3.39 -1.17
N ILE A 99 -17.79 -3.18 -2.41
CA ILE A 99 -18.38 -2.17 -3.31
C ILE A 99 -19.73 -2.66 -3.84
N GLU A 100 -19.88 -3.97 -3.93
CA GLU A 100 -21.09 -4.64 -4.43
C GLU A 100 -21.50 -5.80 -3.54
N ASP A 101 -22.80 -6.12 -3.55
CA ASP A 101 -23.32 -7.28 -2.83
C ASP A 101 -22.67 -8.58 -3.33
N GLY A 102 -22.27 -9.42 -2.39
CA GLY A 102 -21.64 -10.71 -2.66
C GLY A 102 -20.11 -10.65 -2.76
N LEU A 103 -19.49 -9.48 -2.73
CA LEU A 103 -18.06 -9.31 -2.56
C LEU A 103 -17.67 -9.31 -1.07
N SER A 104 -16.41 -9.52 -0.81
CA SER A 104 -15.80 -9.33 0.52
C SER A 104 -15.29 -7.90 0.69
N ASP A 105 -15.08 -7.47 1.92
CA ASP A 105 -14.26 -6.28 2.19
C ASP A 105 -12.85 -6.49 1.64
N SER A 106 -12.17 -5.40 1.26
CA SER A 106 -10.77 -5.49 0.83
C SER A 106 -9.91 -6.03 1.96
N LYS A 107 -8.85 -6.75 1.59
CA LYS A 107 -7.88 -7.25 2.57
C LYS A 107 -6.66 -6.36 2.64
N ALA A 108 -5.89 -6.54 3.70
CA ALA A 108 -4.58 -5.92 3.83
C ALA A 108 -3.69 -6.31 2.65
N ILE A 109 -3.12 -5.30 2.03
CA ILE A 109 -2.24 -5.43 0.88
C ILE A 109 -0.82 -5.20 1.37
N GLY A 110 0.09 -6.04 0.95
CA GLY A 110 1.49 -5.89 1.33
C GLY A 110 2.36 -6.97 0.74
N GLY A 111 3.58 -7.01 1.19
CA GLY A 111 4.61 -7.93 0.74
C GLY A 111 5.98 -7.38 1.09
N VAL A 112 7.03 -7.93 0.49
CA VAL A 112 8.37 -7.36 0.62
C VAL A 112 8.36 -5.98 -0.02
N ASP A 113 8.54 -4.94 0.79
CA ASP A 113 8.45 -3.56 0.33
C ASP A 113 9.78 -3.07 -0.24
N PHE A 114 10.82 -3.09 0.56
CA PHE A 114 12.17 -2.74 0.10
C PHE A 114 13.21 -3.65 0.76
N GLY A 115 14.40 -3.65 0.20
CA GLY A 115 15.52 -4.42 0.73
C GLY A 115 16.86 -3.80 0.36
N TYR A 116 17.89 -4.22 1.06
CA TYR A 116 19.25 -3.81 0.78
C TYR A 116 19.97 -4.90 -0.01
N GLY A 117 20.72 -4.50 -1.01
CA GLY A 117 21.52 -5.42 -1.83
C GLY A 117 22.98 -5.01 -1.91
N ILE A 118 23.87 -5.99 -2.03
CA ILE A 118 25.29 -5.75 -2.27
C ILE A 118 25.55 -5.86 -3.77
N THR A 119 26.06 -4.80 -4.39
CA THR A 119 26.39 -4.84 -5.81
C THR A 119 27.60 -5.72 -6.08
N LYS A 120 27.67 -6.35 -7.24
CA LYS A 120 28.83 -7.20 -7.64
C LYS A 120 30.15 -6.43 -7.70
N ASN A 121 30.12 -5.10 -7.77
CA ASN A 121 31.30 -4.24 -7.84
C ASN A 121 31.68 -3.68 -6.46
N CYS A 122 31.05 -4.14 -5.38
CA CYS A 122 31.39 -3.74 -4.01
C CYS A 122 32.84 -4.14 -3.72
N LYS A 123 33.61 -3.17 -3.21
CA LYS A 123 35.05 -3.39 -2.91
C LYS A 123 35.26 -4.20 -1.62
N ASP A 124 34.32 -4.11 -0.70
CA ASP A 124 34.33 -4.82 0.58
C ASP A 124 32.94 -5.39 0.87
N PRO A 125 32.62 -6.56 0.27
CA PRO A 125 31.30 -7.19 0.48
C PRO A 125 31.07 -7.61 1.93
N GLU A 126 32.12 -7.91 2.69
CA GLU A 126 32.02 -8.33 4.07
C GLU A 126 31.62 -7.16 4.99
N ALA A 127 32.24 -5.99 4.80
CA ALA A 127 31.83 -4.78 5.49
C ALA A 127 30.41 -4.34 5.09
N ALA A 128 30.07 -4.42 3.80
CA ALA A 128 28.71 -4.12 3.31
C ALA A 128 27.67 -5.06 3.94
N TRP A 129 27.95 -6.36 4.00
CA TRP A 129 27.06 -7.33 4.66
C TRP A 129 26.87 -7.03 6.15
N LYS A 130 27.93 -6.64 6.83
CA LYS A 130 27.89 -6.27 8.25
C LYS A 130 26.99 -5.06 8.48
N ALA A 131 27.08 -4.04 7.61
CA ALA A 131 26.22 -2.87 7.65
C ALA A 131 24.74 -3.25 7.40
N ILE A 132 24.45 -4.00 6.32
CA ILE A 132 23.09 -4.44 6.00
C ILE A 132 22.49 -5.28 7.14
N SER A 133 23.30 -6.20 7.70
CA SER A 133 22.82 -7.06 8.79
C SER A 133 22.47 -6.28 10.05
N SER A 134 23.10 -5.15 10.31
CA SER A 134 22.76 -4.31 11.46
C SER A 134 21.41 -3.60 11.29
N PHE A 135 21.00 -3.30 10.06
CA PHE A 135 19.67 -2.76 9.75
C PHE A 135 18.58 -3.83 9.67
N ALA A 136 18.94 -5.04 9.25
CA ALA A 136 17.97 -6.12 9.04
C ALA A 136 17.68 -6.93 10.32
N ALA A 137 18.60 -6.94 11.28
CA ALA A 137 18.49 -7.72 12.51
C ALA A 137 19.34 -7.12 13.63
N GLY A 138 19.00 -7.39 14.88
CA GLY A 138 19.75 -6.91 16.04
C GLY A 138 19.38 -5.51 16.50
N GLU A 139 20.29 -4.83 17.20
CA GLU A 139 20.02 -3.54 17.85
C GLU A 139 19.62 -2.45 16.84
N GLY A 140 20.31 -2.36 15.71
CA GLY A 140 19.99 -1.36 14.68
C GLY A 140 18.60 -1.56 14.06
N ALA A 141 18.18 -2.81 13.88
CA ALA A 141 16.83 -3.10 13.42
C ALA A 141 15.76 -2.74 14.48
N GLN A 142 16.05 -2.95 15.75
CA GLN A 142 15.14 -2.55 16.82
C GLN A 142 14.99 -1.03 16.91
N GLU A 143 16.07 -0.27 16.76
CA GLU A 143 16.02 1.19 16.73
C GLU A 143 15.19 1.69 15.55
N ILE A 144 15.39 1.12 14.35
CA ILE A 144 14.57 1.47 13.18
C ILE A 144 13.09 1.15 13.41
N ALA A 145 12.78 0.00 14.02
CA ALA A 145 11.39 -0.36 14.32
C ALA A 145 10.76 0.65 15.31
N ASN A 146 11.50 1.08 16.32
CA ASN A 146 11.05 2.05 17.31
C ASN A 146 10.84 3.44 16.69
N ASP A 147 11.78 3.92 15.87
CA ASP A 147 11.72 5.25 15.25
C ASP A 147 10.58 5.34 14.22
N MET A 148 10.42 4.30 13.40
CA MET A 148 9.44 4.28 12.31
C MET A 148 8.08 3.72 12.74
N ASN A 149 7.99 3.10 13.90
CA ASN A 149 6.81 2.37 14.35
C ASN A 149 6.23 1.43 13.29
N ASN A 150 7.12 0.75 12.59
CA ASN A 150 6.80 -0.17 11.52
C ASN A 150 7.21 -1.60 11.84
N HIS A 151 6.44 -2.55 11.34
CA HIS A 151 6.81 -3.96 11.40
C HIS A 151 7.95 -4.26 10.44
N LEU A 152 8.99 -4.91 10.94
CA LEU A 152 10.08 -5.40 10.13
C LEU A 152 9.81 -6.85 9.67
N SER A 153 10.43 -7.21 8.54
CA SER A 153 10.33 -8.58 8.00
C SER A 153 11.02 -9.62 8.87
N TYR A 154 11.87 -9.19 9.80
CA TYR A 154 12.62 -10.09 10.67
C TYR A 154 11.79 -10.44 11.90
N PRO A 155 11.57 -11.74 12.19
CA PRO A 155 10.78 -12.16 13.34
C PRO A 155 11.44 -11.73 14.67
N ASN A 156 10.63 -11.36 15.63
CA ASN A 156 11.00 -10.89 16.97
C ASN A 156 11.62 -9.49 17.03
N ILE A 157 11.45 -8.67 16.01
CA ILE A 157 11.73 -7.24 16.07
C ILE A 157 10.39 -6.53 15.98
N GLU A 158 9.96 -5.98 17.10
CA GLU A 158 8.70 -5.24 17.22
C GLU A 158 9.01 -3.88 17.84
N PRO A 159 8.38 -2.80 17.37
CA PRO A 159 8.56 -1.49 18.00
C PRO A 159 8.04 -1.47 19.43
N ASP A 160 8.58 -0.58 20.22
CA ASP A 160 8.09 -0.31 21.57
C ASP A 160 6.85 0.57 21.50
N THR A 161 5.69 -0.07 21.46
CA THR A 161 4.40 0.63 21.43
C THR A 161 4.08 1.40 22.70
N GLY A 162 4.84 1.22 23.77
CA GLY A 162 4.73 2.02 25.00
C GLY A 162 5.03 3.50 24.74
N VAL A 163 5.97 3.79 23.83
CA VAL A 163 6.28 5.16 23.40
C VAL A 163 5.10 5.82 22.71
N MET A 164 4.33 5.07 21.93
CA MET A 164 3.13 5.56 21.27
C MET A 164 2.02 5.93 22.24
N VAL A 165 1.82 5.13 23.29
CA VAL A 165 0.75 5.29 24.28
C VAL A 165 1.02 6.48 25.23
N GLU A 166 2.27 6.86 25.43
CA GLU A 166 2.62 7.99 26.29
C GLU A 166 2.11 9.35 25.77
N ARG A 167 1.66 9.40 24.52
CA ARG A 167 1.08 10.60 23.90
C ARG A 167 -0.43 10.53 23.93
N GLU A 168 -1.05 11.55 24.53
CA GLU A 168 -2.51 11.70 24.54
C GLU A 168 -3.03 11.78 23.09
N GLY A 169 -4.03 10.97 22.75
CA GLY A 169 -4.63 10.95 21.40
C GLY A 169 -4.05 9.92 20.43
N LEU A 170 -3.03 9.12 20.82
CA LEU A 170 -2.41 8.15 19.92
C LEU A 170 -2.97 6.73 20.01
N GLN A 171 -4.08 6.51 20.71
CA GLN A 171 -4.65 5.16 20.83
C GLN A 171 -5.00 4.57 19.44
N SER A 172 -5.50 5.38 18.51
CA SER A 172 -5.79 4.93 17.14
C SER A 172 -4.54 4.44 16.39
N ALA A 173 -3.39 5.10 16.56
CA ALA A 173 -2.13 4.65 15.96
C ALA A 173 -1.65 3.32 16.55
N VAL A 174 -1.78 3.14 17.86
CA VAL A 174 -1.47 1.86 18.54
C VAL A 174 -2.41 0.75 18.06
N ASP A 175 -3.69 1.04 17.93
CA ASP A 175 -4.69 0.08 17.46
C ASP A 175 -4.44 -0.30 15.98
N GLU A 176 -4.07 0.67 15.14
CA GLU A 176 -3.66 0.43 13.75
C GLU A 176 -2.41 -0.46 13.70
N PHE A 177 -1.38 -0.14 14.47
CA PHE A 177 -0.18 -0.94 14.53
C PHE A 177 -0.48 -2.38 14.96
N ASN A 178 -1.24 -2.56 16.04
CA ASN A 178 -1.61 -3.89 16.51
C ASN A 178 -2.46 -4.68 15.50
N ARG A 179 -3.30 -3.99 14.74
CA ARG A 179 -4.08 -4.60 13.66
C ARG A 179 -3.18 -4.99 12.50
N SER A 180 -2.30 -4.10 12.03
CA SER A 180 -1.39 -4.40 10.93
C SER A 180 -0.48 -5.59 11.23
N GLY A 181 -0.05 -5.76 12.47
CA GLY A 181 0.68 -6.94 12.93
C GLY A 181 -0.13 -8.23 12.82
N LYS A 182 -1.43 -8.20 13.13
CA LYS A 182 -2.32 -9.35 12.95
C LYS A 182 -2.53 -9.68 11.47
N ASP A 183 -2.65 -8.67 10.62
CA ASP A 183 -2.81 -8.84 9.18
C ASP A 183 -1.55 -9.44 8.55
N ILE A 184 -0.36 -8.98 8.95
CA ILE A 184 0.92 -9.56 8.53
C ILE A 184 0.99 -11.03 8.95
N ALA A 185 0.61 -11.35 10.17
CA ALA A 185 0.60 -12.73 10.68
C ALA A 185 -0.43 -13.63 9.96
N ALA A 186 -1.55 -13.06 9.52
CA ALA A 186 -2.59 -13.77 8.76
C ALA A 186 -2.22 -13.98 7.28
N GLY A 187 -1.27 -13.23 6.77
CA GLY A 187 -0.85 -13.23 5.38
C GLY A 187 -1.46 -12.06 4.60
N LEU A 188 -0.59 -11.28 3.98
CA LEU A 188 -0.97 -10.14 3.16
C LEU A 188 -1.27 -10.58 1.73
N VAL A 189 -2.23 -9.91 1.10
CA VAL A 189 -2.48 -10.08 -0.34
C VAL A 189 -1.40 -9.33 -1.12
N ASN A 190 -0.62 -10.06 -1.92
CA ASN A 190 0.39 -9.43 -2.77
C ASN A 190 -0.28 -8.68 -3.93
N GLN A 191 0.12 -7.43 -4.14
CA GLN A 191 -0.29 -6.62 -5.28
C GLN A 191 0.90 -5.84 -5.87
N ARG A 192 2.11 -6.35 -5.67
CA ARG A 192 3.30 -5.79 -6.31
C ARG A 192 3.48 -6.37 -7.70
N ILE A 193 3.76 -5.49 -8.64
CA ILE A 193 4.08 -5.87 -10.01
C ILE A 193 5.60 -6.02 -10.10
N SER A 194 6.06 -7.19 -10.50
CA SER A 194 7.49 -7.49 -10.63
C SER A 194 8.09 -7.03 -11.96
N GLU A 195 7.25 -6.92 -13.00
CA GLU A 195 7.66 -6.56 -14.35
C GLU A 195 7.32 -5.09 -14.66
N ALA A 196 8.33 -4.27 -14.90
CA ALA A 196 8.17 -2.84 -15.14
C ALA A 196 7.28 -2.52 -16.36
N THR A 197 7.27 -3.38 -17.37
CA THR A 197 6.40 -3.23 -18.55
C THR A 197 4.94 -3.36 -18.16
N ILE A 198 4.61 -4.34 -17.32
CA ILE A 198 3.25 -4.55 -16.81
C ILE A 198 2.86 -3.42 -15.87
N GLU A 199 3.77 -2.98 -14.99
CA GLU A 199 3.51 -1.87 -14.08
C GLU A 199 3.12 -0.61 -14.87
N THR A 200 3.88 -0.27 -15.91
CA THR A 200 3.57 0.87 -16.78
C THR A 200 2.21 0.72 -17.46
N ALA A 201 1.94 -0.46 -18.02
CA ALA A 201 0.66 -0.73 -18.70
C ALA A 201 -0.53 -0.64 -17.72
N VAL A 202 -0.38 -1.12 -16.50
CA VAL A 202 -1.43 -0.99 -15.45
C VAL A 202 -1.67 0.47 -15.11
N GLN A 203 -0.60 1.27 -14.92
CA GLN A 203 -0.74 2.69 -14.62
C GLN A 203 -1.45 3.45 -15.76
N GLU A 204 -1.04 3.25 -17.01
CA GLU A 204 -1.66 3.85 -18.18
C GLU A 204 -3.12 3.43 -18.35
N ALA A 205 -3.41 2.13 -18.21
CA ALA A 205 -4.75 1.58 -18.32
C ALA A 205 -5.69 2.16 -17.26
N MET A 206 -5.25 2.23 -16.00
CA MET A 206 -6.07 2.74 -14.91
C MET A 206 -6.29 4.25 -15.01
N GLN A 207 -5.29 5.02 -15.41
CA GLN A 207 -5.45 6.45 -15.70
C GLN A 207 -6.39 6.68 -16.88
N GLY A 208 -6.24 5.92 -17.96
CA GLY A 208 -7.10 6.00 -19.14
C GLY A 208 -8.55 5.63 -18.83
N LEU A 209 -8.76 4.60 -18.00
CA LEU A 209 -10.07 4.14 -17.56
C LEU A 209 -10.81 5.22 -16.75
N VAL A 210 -10.15 5.80 -15.77
CA VAL A 210 -10.74 6.84 -14.91
C VAL A 210 -10.89 8.16 -15.66
N GLY A 211 -9.91 8.49 -16.52
CA GLY A 211 -9.95 9.68 -17.39
C GLY A 211 -10.95 9.58 -18.57
N GLY A 212 -11.56 8.41 -18.77
CA GLY A 212 -12.55 8.17 -19.82
C GLY A 212 -11.95 7.98 -21.22
N THR A 213 -10.63 7.76 -21.32
CA THR A 213 -9.93 7.46 -22.58
C THR A 213 -10.10 5.99 -22.95
N TYR A 214 -10.18 5.11 -21.96
CA TYR A 214 -10.41 3.68 -22.14
C TYR A 214 -11.74 3.25 -21.52
N SER A 215 -12.42 2.34 -22.20
CA SER A 215 -13.42 1.47 -21.58
C SER A 215 -12.73 0.42 -20.70
N VAL A 216 -13.49 -0.31 -19.89
CA VAL A 216 -12.95 -1.42 -19.08
C VAL A 216 -12.32 -2.48 -19.99
N ASP A 217 -12.92 -2.80 -21.13
CA ASP A 217 -12.40 -3.78 -22.08
C ASP A 217 -11.07 -3.31 -22.71
N GLU A 218 -10.98 -2.04 -23.09
CA GLU A 218 -9.76 -1.46 -23.66
C GLU A 218 -8.63 -1.38 -22.63
N ALA A 219 -8.94 -1.00 -21.38
CA ALA A 219 -7.96 -0.98 -20.30
C ALA A 219 -7.42 -2.39 -20.00
N ALA A 220 -8.30 -3.37 -19.91
CA ALA A 220 -7.92 -4.77 -19.68
C ALA A 220 -7.07 -5.32 -20.84
N GLN A 221 -7.45 -5.00 -22.09
CA GLN A 221 -6.71 -5.42 -23.28
C GLN A 221 -5.33 -4.77 -23.34
N HIS A 222 -5.21 -3.48 -22.99
CA HIS A 222 -3.93 -2.77 -22.96
C HIS A 222 -2.90 -3.46 -22.06
N ILE A 223 -3.33 -3.91 -20.87
CA ILE A 223 -2.45 -4.65 -19.96
C ILE A 223 -2.15 -6.05 -20.52
N GLN A 224 -3.16 -6.73 -21.10
CA GLN A 224 -2.97 -8.04 -21.68
C GLN A 224 -1.95 -8.01 -22.84
N ASP A 225 -2.02 -7.00 -23.71
CA ASP A 225 -1.08 -6.84 -24.81
C ASP A 225 0.37 -6.65 -24.31
N ALA A 226 0.54 -5.94 -23.20
CA ALA A 226 1.85 -5.79 -22.56
C ALA A 226 2.36 -7.12 -21.95
N GLN A 227 1.48 -7.92 -21.37
CA GLN A 227 1.79 -9.26 -20.86
C GLN A 227 2.18 -10.21 -22.00
N ASP A 228 1.44 -10.20 -23.10
CA ASP A 228 1.68 -11.08 -24.24
C ASP A 228 2.98 -10.73 -25.01
N ALA A 229 3.54 -9.53 -24.78
CA ALA A 229 4.79 -9.07 -25.38
C ALA A 229 6.06 -9.48 -24.60
N LEU A 230 5.91 -10.06 -23.40
CA LEU A 230 7.04 -10.55 -22.59
C LEU A 230 7.52 -11.93 -23.05
#